data_5ce69c09b32edebf60a77e043d92b7c1
#
_entry.id   5ce69c09b32edebf60a77e043d92b7c1
#
_cell.length_a   1.000
_cell.length_b   1.000
_cell.length_c   1.000
_cell.angle_alpha   90.00
_cell.angle_beta   90.00
_cell.angle_gamma   90.00
#
_symmetry.space_group_name_H-M   'P 1'
#
loop_
_entity.id
_entity.type
_entity.pdbx_description
1 polymer ?
#
loop_
_entity_poly.entity_id
_entity_poly.type
_entity_poly.pdbx_seq_one_letter_code
_entity_poly.pdbx_strand_id
1 'polypeptide(L)'
;MKQRNKPTGFLVGIALAVIFSSFGSPANAIDDGARAYWKARDGTHVVSTQYLFLDMVATDTQAFDPAHFIFPNSKAEANLFMASYAYHFTLLDRPSSVALNLLGGSADVDVDTNFAPSQFLPSGVAPGASFSQSATGFGDPTVQLDVNLFGTPPLISTVDLLNYEPTWTIDAAVMLAAPIGQYDDDRLINMGQNRFFGRFALPMKYHFGAFAPGQMSSIELTPSVWLFDQNDNFLGRKLENDPLWQLEGHVTHDFTRSFSGSLDLLYRRGFQSEIDGVEVGDELEVGNLGLTLSYQVTDNLALRAGYSSNLFGDDGLDNSVVRLQFVYGWHRLSENMKKLRGGQ
;
A
#
# COMPACT_ATOMS: atom_id res chain seq x y z
N MET A 1 2.92 47.67 0.94
CA MET A 1 2.60 46.31 0.53
C MET A 1 3.77 45.79 -0.29
N LYS A 2 4.65 44.98 0.31
CA LYS A 2 5.74 44.31 -0.40
C LYS A 2 5.19 42.94 -0.80
N GLN A 3 4.94 42.70 -2.09
CA GLN A 3 4.76 41.36 -2.63
C GLN A 3 6.06 40.58 -2.39
N ARG A 4 5.99 39.58 -1.56
CA ARG A 4 7.01 38.52 -1.49
C ARG A 4 6.86 37.67 -2.77
N ASN A 5 7.77 37.90 -3.72
CA ASN A 5 7.99 36.93 -4.79
C ASN A 5 8.47 35.64 -4.13
N LYS A 6 7.62 34.64 -4.07
CA LYS A 6 8.04 33.26 -3.76
C LYS A 6 8.87 32.76 -4.96
N PRO A 7 10.00 32.10 -4.74
CA PRO A 7 10.73 31.44 -5.82
C PRO A 7 9.99 30.16 -6.19
N THR A 8 9.10 30.25 -7.16
CA THR A 8 8.19 29.17 -7.60
C THR A 8 8.84 28.13 -8.53
N GLY A 9 10.07 28.32 -8.99
CA GLY A 9 10.77 27.37 -9.86
C GLY A 9 11.58 26.27 -9.14
N PHE A 10 11.52 26.21 -7.79
CA PHE A 10 12.44 25.46 -6.95
C PHE A 10 11.94 24.09 -6.50
N LEU A 11 10.66 23.77 -6.72
CA LEU A 11 9.92 22.90 -5.81
C LEU A 11 9.56 21.51 -6.37
N VAL A 12 9.74 21.28 -7.64
CA VAL A 12 9.04 20.21 -8.35
C VAL A 12 9.92 19.01 -8.68
N GLY A 13 11.23 19.18 -8.80
CA GLY A 13 12.17 18.08 -9.08
C GLY A 13 12.28 17.01 -8.00
N ILE A 14 11.79 17.30 -6.80
CA ILE A 14 11.91 16.42 -5.65
C ILE A 14 10.62 15.61 -5.40
N ALA A 15 9.47 16.03 -5.92
CA ALA A 15 8.23 15.30 -5.71
C ALA A 15 8.27 13.88 -6.31
N LEU A 16 8.88 13.68 -7.48
CA LEU A 16 9.12 12.34 -8.01
C LEU A 16 10.14 11.57 -7.16
N ALA A 17 11.24 12.18 -6.74
CA ALA A 17 12.21 11.56 -5.87
C ALA A 17 11.59 11.18 -4.51
N VAL A 18 10.69 12.00 -4.00
CA VAL A 18 9.98 11.76 -2.73
C VAL A 18 8.89 10.71 -2.91
N ILE A 19 8.14 10.73 -4.01
CA ILE A 19 7.23 9.64 -4.37
C ILE A 19 8.02 8.33 -4.44
N PHE A 20 9.23 8.32 -5.02
CA PHE A 20 10.05 7.12 -5.16
C PHE A 20 10.79 6.72 -3.88
N SER A 21 11.22 7.64 -3.05
CA SER A 21 11.74 7.30 -1.71
C SER A 21 10.65 6.70 -0.81
N SER A 22 9.38 6.93 -1.15
CA SER A 22 8.22 6.33 -0.50
C SER A 22 7.91 4.92 -0.99
N PHE A 23 8.46 4.47 -2.13
CA PHE A 23 8.29 3.10 -2.63
C PHE A 23 9.01 2.04 -1.80
N GLY A 24 9.90 2.42 -0.88
CA GLY A 24 10.47 1.51 0.10
C GLY A 24 9.45 0.85 1.04
N SER A 25 8.18 1.24 0.94
CA SER A 25 7.09 0.56 1.63
C SER A 25 5.96 0.21 0.67
N PRO A 26 5.53 -1.06 0.58
CA PRO A 26 4.38 -1.47 -0.23
C PRO A 26 3.10 -0.77 0.18
N ALA A 27 3.09 -0.22 1.38
CA ALA A 27 1.98 0.49 1.95
C ALA A 27 1.61 1.78 1.20
N ASN A 28 2.55 2.43 0.53
CA ASN A 28 2.31 3.72 -0.13
C ASN A 28 1.85 3.61 -1.59
N ALA A 29 2.08 2.48 -2.25
CA ALA A 29 1.73 2.30 -3.65
C ALA A 29 0.46 1.45 -3.87
N ILE A 30 -0.04 0.76 -2.83
CA ILE A 30 -0.99 -0.33 -3.00
C ILE A 30 -2.04 -0.25 -1.89
N ASP A 31 -3.28 -0.61 -2.22
CA ASP A 31 -4.34 -0.85 -1.27
C ASP A 31 -4.12 -2.16 -0.48
N ASP A 32 -4.78 -2.34 0.65
CA ASP A 32 -4.76 -3.59 1.41
C ASP A 32 -5.43 -4.74 0.63
N GLY A 33 -6.29 -4.37 -0.31
CA GLY A 33 -7.07 -5.26 -1.14
C GLY A 33 -8.39 -5.68 -0.51
N ALA A 34 -9.32 -6.06 -1.38
CA ALA A 34 -10.65 -6.52 -0.97
C ALA A 34 -10.55 -7.69 0.02
N ARG A 35 -11.38 -7.65 1.04
CA ARG A 35 -11.48 -8.67 2.09
C ARG A 35 -10.22 -8.84 2.95
N ALA A 36 -9.35 -7.82 2.99
CA ALA A 36 -8.13 -7.87 3.80
C ALA A 36 -8.41 -7.97 5.30
N TYR A 37 -9.48 -7.34 5.77
CA TYR A 37 -9.85 -7.29 7.19
C TYR A 37 -10.96 -8.28 7.58
N TRP A 38 -11.21 -9.30 6.78
CA TRP A 38 -12.16 -10.34 7.15
C TRP A 38 -11.60 -11.18 8.29
N LYS A 39 -12.44 -11.41 9.31
CA LYS A 39 -12.02 -12.15 10.49
C LYS A 39 -12.02 -13.65 10.24
N ALA A 40 -10.95 -14.30 10.65
CA ALA A 40 -10.84 -15.75 10.70
C ALA A 40 -11.04 -16.25 12.14
N ARG A 41 -11.23 -17.55 12.27
CA ARG A 41 -11.32 -18.20 13.56
C ARG A 41 -10.03 -18.00 14.36
N ASP A 42 -10.18 -17.87 15.69
CA ASP A 42 -9.07 -17.83 16.66
C ASP A 42 -8.14 -19.05 16.48
N GLY A 43 -6.83 -18.81 16.41
CA GLY A 43 -5.82 -19.82 16.10
C GLY A 43 -5.61 -20.10 14.60
N THR A 44 -6.16 -19.28 13.71
CA THR A 44 -5.89 -19.37 12.28
C THR A 44 -4.60 -18.64 11.94
N HIS A 45 -3.78 -19.30 11.13
CA HIS A 45 -2.56 -18.75 10.54
C HIS A 45 -2.80 -18.50 9.06
N VAL A 46 -2.27 -17.40 8.55
CA VAL A 46 -2.33 -17.05 7.14
C VAL A 46 -0.94 -16.64 6.66
N VAL A 47 -0.50 -17.24 5.56
CA VAL A 47 0.66 -16.76 4.80
C VAL A 47 0.15 -16.24 3.47
N SER A 48 0.61 -15.07 3.09
CA SER A 48 0.40 -14.59 1.73
C SER A 48 1.72 -14.17 1.09
N THR A 49 1.80 -14.36 -0.21
CA THR A 49 2.87 -13.80 -1.03
C THR A 49 2.24 -13.07 -2.18
N GLN A 50 2.75 -11.90 -2.51
CA GLN A 50 2.28 -11.16 -3.66
C GLN A 50 3.44 -10.60 -4.46
N TYR A 51 3.24 -10.60 -5.76
CA TYR A 51 4.07 -9.92 -6.73
C TYR A 51 3.31 -8.71 -7.25
N LEU A 52 4.00 -7.61 -7.38
CA LEU A 52 3.48 -6.33 -7.81
C LEU A 52 4.39 -5.79 -8.88
N PHE A 53 3.80 -5.49 -10.02
CA PHE A 53 4.42 -4.71 -11.07
C PHE A 53 3.77 -3.33 -11.09
N LEU A 54 4.58 -2.30 -10.88
CA LEU A 54 4.17 -0.90 -10.92
C LEU A 54 4.82 -0.26 -12.12
N ASP A 55 4.04 0.46 -12.90
CA ASP A 55 4.48 1.31 -13.99
C ASP A 55 3.95 2.72 -13.75
N MET A 56 4.83 3.70 -13.81
CA MET A 56 4.51 5.08 -13.56
C MET A 56 5.21 5.97 -14.58
N VAL A 57 4.45 6.85 -15.19
CA VAL A 57 4.94 7.81 -16.18
C VAL A 57 4.51 9.20 -15.75
N ALA A 58 5.47 10.13 -15.64
CA ALA A 58 5.18 11.54 -15.50
C ALA A 58 5.10 12.16 -16.92
N THR A 59 3.88 12.49 -17.34
CA THR A 59 3.64 13.18 -18.61
C THR A 59 3.26 14.61 -18.32
N ASP A 60 4.00 15.57 -18.84
CA ASP A 60 3.60 16.98 -18.78
C ASP A 60 2.60 17.27 -19.89
N THR A 61 1.34 17.45 -19.54
CA THR A 61 0.29 17.85 -20.48
C THR A 61 0.00 19.36 -20.43
N GLN A 62 0.58 20.10 -19.47
CA GLN A 62 0.37 21.54 -19.31
C GLN A 62 1.68 22.33 -19.44
N ALA A 63 2.11 22.51 -20.67
CA ALA A 63 3.39 23.16 -21.04
C ALA A 63 3.59 24.62 -20.55
N PHE A 64 2.72 25.19 -19.73
CA PHE A 64 2.75 26.59 -19.32
C PHE A 64 2.65 26.84 -17.81
N ASP A 65 2.55 25.83 -16.97
CA ASP A 65 2.58 26.01 -15.53
C ASP A 65 3.98 25.69 -14.98
N PRO A 66 4.74 26.71 -14.52
CA PRO A 66 6.09 26.48 -13.98
C PRO A 66 6.11 25.60 -12.72
N ALA A 67 4.99 25.41 -12.03
CA ALA A 67 4.87 24.55 -10.85
C ALA A 67 4.87 23.04 -11.20
N HIS A 68 4.54 22.68 -12.45
CA HIS A 68 4.45 21.31 -12.94
C HIS A 68 5.71 20.78 -13.65
N PHE A 69 6.78 21.58 -13.74
CA PHE A 69 8.06 21.17 -14.33
C PHE A 69 8.90 20.31 -13.40
N ILE A 70 8.44 19.10 -13.06
CA ILE A 70 9.27 18.27 -12.18
C ILE A 70 10.33 17.53 -12.95
N PHE A 71 9.97 16.68 -13.77
CA PHE A 71 10.81 15.92 -14.67
C PHE A 71 9.91 15.40 -15.80
N PRO A 72 9.52 16.23 -16.76
CA PRO A 72 8.69 15.77 -17.86
C PRO A 72 9.37 14.58 -18.54
N ASN A 73 8.59 13.57 -18.91
CA ASN A 73 9.03 12.31 -19.48
C ASN A 73 9.82 11.38 -18.55
N SER A 74 9.82 11.61 -17.24
CA SER A 74 10.39 10.64 -16.30
C SER A 74 9.51 9.41 -16.18
N LYS A 75 10.13 8.26 -16.02
CA LYS A 75 9.49 6.95 -15.90
C LYS A 75 9.99 6.24 -14.67
N ALA A 76 9.12 5.42 -14.09
CA ALA A 76 9.51 4.52 -13.04
C ALA A 76 8.81 3.20 -13.16
N GLU A 77 9.56 2.15 -13.02
CA GLU A 77 9.07 0.79 -12.98
C GLU A 77 9.52 0.13 -11.67
N ALA A 78 8.62 -0.64 -11.04
CA ALA A 78 9.01 -1.41 -9.88
C ALA A 78 8.45 -2.83 -9.95
N ASN A 79 9.30 -3.78 -9.60
CA ASN A 79 8.99 -5.18 -9.45
C ASN A 79 9.15 -5.54 -7.97
N LEU A 80 8.04 -5.65 -7.25
CA LEU A 80 8.04 -5.85 -5.82
C LEU A 80 7.48 -7.22 -5.46
N PHE A 81 8.08 -7.84 -4.47
CA PHE A 81 7.63 -9.07 -3.88
C PHE A 81 7.39 -8.86 -2.39
N MET A 82 6.18 -9.14 -1.92
CA MET A 82 5.84 -9.05 -0.51
C MET A 82 5.46 -10.44 0.02
N ALA A 83 6.01 -10.77 1.19
CA ALA A 83 5.61 -11.94 1.97
C ALA A 83 5.00 -11.46 3.29
N SER A 84 3.86 -12.05 3.66
CA SER A 84 3.15 -11.70 4.88
C SER A 84 2.79 -12.95 5.66
N TYR A 85 2.87 -12.85 6.98
CA TYR A 85 2.37 -13.85 7.91
C TYR A 85 1.42 -13.19 8.90
N ALA A 86 0.21 -13.71 9.01
CA ALA A 86 -0.79 -13.24 9.97
C ALA A 86 -1.25 -14.37 10.90
N TYR A 87 -1.50 -14.00 12.14
CA TYR A 87 -2.07 -14.87 13.17
C TYR A 87 -3.33 -14.24 13.75
N HIS A 88 -4.44 -15.00 13.75
CA HIS A 88 -5.73 -14.56 14.28
C HIS A 88 -5.91 -15.09 15.70
N PHE A 89 -6.35 -14.22 16.59
CA PHE A 89 -6.54 -14.49 18.00
C PHE A 89 -7.63 -13.61 18.60
N THR A 90 -8.02 -13.89 19.83
CA THR A 90 -8.96 -13.05 20.57
C THR A 90 -8.20 -12.17 21.58
N LEU A 91 -8.38 -10.87 21.49
CA LEU A 91 -7.83 -9.87 22.42
C LEU A 91 -8.98 -9.14 23.11
N LEU A 92 -9.06 -9.20 24.44
CA LEU A 92 -10.12 -8.54 25.25
C LEU A 92 -11.53 -8.82 24.67
N ASP A 93 -11.82 -10.08 24.42
CA ASP A 93 -13.07 -10.56 23.81
C ASP A 93 -13.35 -9.98 22.41
N ARG A 94 -12.33 -9.55 21.69
CA ARG A 94 -12.42 -9.02 20.31
C ARG A 94 -11.60 -9.86 19.35
N PRO A 95 -12.16 -10.29 18.22
CA PRO A 95 -11.38 -10.91 17.16
C PRO A 95 -10.30 -9.97 16.67
N SER A 96 -9.08 -10.44 16.68
CA SER A 96 -7.90 -9.64 16.39
C SER A 96 -6.95 -10.42 15.49
N SER A 97 -6.04 -9.72 14.82
CA SER A 97 -4.94 -10.34 14.11
C SER A 97 -3.67 -9.51 14.25
N VAL A 98 -2.53 -10.20 14.23
CA VAL A 98 -1.23 -9.57 14.08
C VAL A 98 -0.59 -10.08 12.79
N ALA A 99 -0.02 -9.19 11.99
CA ALA A 99 0.67 -9.53 10.76
C ALA A 99 2.09 -8.94 10.75
N LEU A 100 3.01 -9.72 10.20
CA LEU A 100 4.36 -9.29 9.82
C LEU A 100 4.44 -9.28 8.30
N ASN A 101 4.90 -8.17 7.73
CA ASN A 101 5.07 -8.03 6.29
C ASN A 101 6.55 -7.74 5.98
N LEU A 102 7.06 -8.43 4.98
CA LEU A 102 8.41 -8.29 4.45
C LEU A 102 8.30 -7.94 2.96
N LEU A 103 9.00 -6.90 2.56
CA LEU A 103 9.10 -6.44 1.18
C LEU A 103 10.48 -6.68 0.63
N GLY A 104 10.58 -6.99 -0.65
CA GLY A 104 11.81 -6.96 -1.42
C GLY A 104 11.50 -6.76 -2.90
N GLY A 105 12.51 -6.41 -3.68
CA GLY A 105 12.32 -6.22 -5.11
C GLY A 105 13.33 -5.31 -5.76
N SER A 106 12.94 -4.72 -6.88
CA SER A 106 13.70 -3.69 -7.59
C SER A 106 12.79 -2.57 -8.05
N ALA A 107 13.36 -1.38 -8.13
CA ALA A 107 12.75 -0.21 -8.74
C ALA A 107 13.78 0.47 -9.64
N ASP A 108 13.35 0.89 -10.82
CA ASP A 108 14.14 1.58 -11.82
C ASP A 108 13.49 2.91 -12.15
N VAL A 109 14.27 3.98 -12.23
CA VAL A 109 13.81 5.33 -12.53
C VAL A 109 14.68 5.93 -13.63
N ASP A 110 14.04 6.42 -14.67
CA ASP A 110 14.63 7.27 -15.69
C ASP A 110 14.16 8.72 -15.49
N VAL A 111 15.10 9.61 -15.23
CA VAL A 111 14.82 11.01 -14.89
C VAL A 111 15.39 11.94 -15.94
N ASP A 112 14.55 12.84 -16.45
CA ASP A 112 14.99 13.95 -17.30
C ASP A 112 15.17 15.21 -16.45
N THR A 113 16.42 15.73 -16.33
CA THR A 113 16.75 16.85 -15.45
C THR A 113 16.79 18.19 -16.14
N ASN A 114 16.18 18.34 -17.32
CA ASN A 114 16.26 19.56 -18.12
C ASN A 114 15.95 20.86 -17.34
N PHE A 115 15.24 20.75 -16.22
CA PHE A 115 14.83 21.90 -15.40
C PHE A 115 15.15 21.75 -13.91
N ALA A 116 15.86 20.68 -13.50
CA ALA A 116 16.15 20.43 -12.10
C ALA A 116 17.26 21.39 -11.58
N PRO A 117 17.06 22.05 -10.42
CA PRO A 117 18.11 22.79 -9.78
C PRO A 117 19.30 21.89 -9.37
N SER A 118 20.52 22.31 -9.68
CA SER A 118 21.74 21.51 -9.50
C SER A 118 21.99 21.01 -8.08
N GLN A 119 21.46 21.69 -7.09
CA GLN A 119 21.62 21.36 -5.67
C GLN A 119 20.80 20.14 -5.20
N PHE A 120 19.90 19.63 -6.03
CA PHE A 120 19.07 18.45 -5.74
C PHE A 120 19.39 17.27 -6.65
N LEU A 121 20.40 17.41 -7.49
CA LEU A 121 20.86 16.31 -8.32
C LEU A 121 21.83 15.42 -7.54
N PRO A 122 21.79 14.10 -7.74
CA PRO A 122 22.81 13.20 -7.20
C PRO A 122 24.22 13.62 -7.61
N SER A 123 25.20 13.28 -6.82
CA SER A 123 26.60 13.58 -7.10
C SER A 123 27.01 13.15 -8.50
N GLY A 124 27.50 14.09 -9.31
CA GLY A 124 27.98 13.83 -10.66
C GLY A 124 26.94 13.97 -11.79
N VAL A 125 25.70 14.30 -11.47
CA VAL A 125 24.66 14.59 -12.47
C VAL A 125 24.66 16.10 -12.78
N ALA A 126 24.81 16.44 -14.04
CA ALA A 126 24.76 17.83 -14.50
C ALA A 126 23.30 18.27 -14.76
N PRO A 127 22.94 19.53 -14.50
CA PRO A 127 21.65 20.08 -14.90
C PRO A 127 21.41 19.88 -16.40
N GLY A 128 20.23 19.41 -16.78
CA GLY A 128 19.86 19.15 -18.18
C GLY A 128 20.36 17.82 -18.74
N ALA A 129 20.96 16.96 -17.91
CA ALA A 129 21.29 15.59 -18.28
C ALA A 129 20.20 14.64 -17.81
N SER A 130 19.82 13.68 -18.65
CA SER A 130 19.02 12.55 -18.20
C SER A 130 19.89 11.56 -17.44
N PHE A 131 19.34 10.92 -16.41
CA PHE A 131 20.04 9.85 -15.70
C PHE A 131 19.06 8.74 -15.31
N SER A 132 19.58 7.53 -15.19
CA SER A 132 18.83 6.39 -14.68
C SER A 132 19.39 5.96 -13.33
N GLN A 133 18.53 5.59 -12.42
CA GLN A 133 18.92 5.03 -11.13
C GLN A 133 18.06 3.82 -10.80
N SER A 134 18.67 2.79 -10.22
CA SER A 134 17.98 1.58 -9.80
C SER A 134 18.25 1.29 -8.32
N ALA A 135 17.24 0.78 -7.63
CA ALA A 135 17.33 0.24 -6.29
C ALA A 135 16.91 -1.23 -6.31
N THR A 136 17.65 -2.08 -5.60
CA THR A 136 17.30 -3.50 -5.43
C THR A 136 17.57 -3.92 -4.01
N GLY A 137 16.67 -4.70 -3.42
CA GLY A 137 16.90 -5.24 -2.07
C GLY A 137 15.64 -5.39 -1.25
N PHE A 138 15.79 -5.22 0.08
CA PHE A 138 14.69 -5.35 1.04
C PHE A 138 14.22 -3.97 1.50
N GLY A 139 12.89 -3.80 1.56
CA GLY A 139 12.25 -2.64 2.18
C GLY A 139 12.14 -2.76 3.68
N ASP A 140 11.57 -1.75 4.31
CA ASP A 140 11.33 -1.73 5.73
C ASP A 140 10.24 -2.75 6.12
N PRO A 141 10.51 -3.68 7.05
CA PRO A 141 9.48 -4.60 7.52
C PRO A 141 8.42 -3.87 8.32
N THR A 142 7.17 -4.35 8.23
CA THR A 142 6.05 -3.78 8.97
C THR A 142 5.38 -4.81 9.86
N VAL A 143 4.90 -4.35 11.01
CA VAL A 143 4.03 -5.12 11.90
C VAL A 143 2.69 -4.40 11.97
N GLN A 144 1.60 -5.13 11.78
CA GLN A 144 0.25 -4.61 11.86
C GLN A 144 -0.55 -5.35 12.93
N LEU A 145 -1.25 -4.63 13.77
CA LEU A 145 -2.27 -5.13 14.69
C LEU A 145 -3.64 -4.67 14.19
N ASP A 146 -4.59 -5.59 14.10
CA ASP A 146 -5.97 -5.33 13.74
C ASP A 146 -6.89 -5.87 14.83
N VAL A 147 -7.81 -5.05 15.33
CA VAL A 147 -8.76 -5.39 16.41
C VAL A 147 -10.17 -5.03 15.96
N ASN A 148 -11.10 -5.99 16.09
CA ASN A 148 -12.51 -5.70 15.84
C ASN A 148 -13.09 -4.83 16.95
N LEU A 149 -13.65 -3.68 16.60
CA LEU A 149 -14.32 -2.77 17.52
C LEU A 149 -15.81 -3.08 17.63
N PHE A 150 -16.43 -3.49 16.50
CA PHE A 150 -17.87 -3.69 16.41
C PHE A 150 -18.24 -4.75 15.37
N GLY A 151 -19.29 -5.52 15.64
CA GLY A 151 -19.99 -6.36 14.66
C GLY A 151 -19.49 -7.78 14.52
N THR A 152 -18.32 -8.13 15.10
CA THR A 152 -17.83 -9.51 15.09
C THR A 152 -17.69 -10.02 16.53
N PRO A 153 -18.40 -11.09 16.92
CA PRO A 153 -18.19 -11.75 18.19
C PRO A 153 -16.85 -12.52 18.19
N PRO A 154 -16.34 -12.95 19.35
CA PRO A 154 -15.20 -13.86 19.42
C PRO A 154 -15.47 -15.13 18.61
N LEU A 155 -14.57 -15.48 17.70
CA LEU A 155 -14.69 -16.65 16.82
C LEU A 155 -13.83 -17.81 17.34
N ILE A 156 -14.06 -18.20 18.60
CA ILE A 156 -13.22 -19.17 19.32
C ILE A 156 -13.52 -20.60 18.87
N SER A 157 -14.79 -20.92 18.64
CA SER A 157 -15.22 -22.26 18.26
C SER A 157 -15.72 -22.33 16.81
N THR A 158 -15.86 -23.58 16.30
CA THR A 158 -16.50 -23.80 15.00
C THR A 158 -17.98 -23.40 15.02
N VAL A 159 -18.63 -23.52 16.18
CA VAL A 159 -20.04 -23.16 16.36
C VAL A 159 -20.21 -21.65 16.25
N ASP A 160 -19.29 -20.88 16.84
CA ASP A 160 -19.30 -19.40 16.73
C ASP A 160 -19.18 -18.97 15.28
N LEU A 161 -18.28 -19.61 14.53
CA LEU A 161 -18.09 -19.32 13.10
C LEU A 161 -19.32 -19.69 12.27
N LEU A 162 -19.99 -20.82 12.56
CA LEU A 162 -21.19 -21.24 11.85
C LEU A 162 -22.42 -20.38 12.13
N ASN A 163 -22.47 -19.75 13.30
CA ASN A 163 -23.54 -18.84 13.70
C ASN A 163 -23.22 -17.37 13.39
N TYR A 164 -22.06 -17.09 12.82
CA TYR A 164 -21.65 -15.75 12.51
C TYR A 164 -22.29 -15.26 11.19
N GLU A 165 -23.16 -14.28 11.29
CA GLU A 165 -23.78 -13.60 10.17
C GLU A 165 -23.49 -12.09 10.27
N PRO A 166 -22.37 -11.61 9.72
CA PRO A 166 -22.02 -10.20 9.81
C PRO A 166 -22.98 -9.34 8.99
N THR A 167 -23.35 -8.19 9.54
CA THR A 167 -24.00 -7.11 8.79
C THR A 167 -23.04 -5.94 8.69
N TRP A 168 -22.83 -5.23 9.79
CA TRP A 168 -21.81 -4.20 9.92
C TRP A 168 -20.66 -4.70 10.76
N THR A 169 -19.42 -4.46 10.30
CA THR A 169 -18.23 -4.66 11.13
C THR A 169 -17.32 -3.44 11.02
N ILE A 170 -16.74 -3.06 12.15
CA ILE A 170 -15.79 -1.95 12.24
C ILE A 170 -14.56 -2.46 12.97
N ASP A 171 -13.40 -2.24 12.39
CA ASP A 171 -12.11 -2.63 12.94
C ASP A 171 -11.24 -1.39 13.16
N ALA A 172 -10.23 -1.50 14.00
CA ALA A 172 -9.11 -0.56 14.09
C ALA A 172 -7.84 -1.30 13.74
N ALA A 173 -7.05 -0.74 12.85
CA ALA A 173 -5.76 -1.30 12.46
C ALA A 173 -4.65 -0.27 12.69
N VAL A 174 -3.54 -0.74 13.25
CA VAL A 174 -2.32 0.05 13.47
C VAL A 174 -1.17 -0.70 12.85
N MET A 175 -0.43 -0.06 11.97
CA MET A 175 0.79 -0.60 11.35
C MET A 175 1.98 0.28 11.73
N LEU A 176 3.11 -0.35 11.99
CA LEU A 176 4.39 0.30 12.25
C LEU A 176 5.48 -0.34 11.38
N ALA A 177 6.32 0.49 10.80
CA ALA A 177 7.49 0.09 10.03
C ALA A 177 8.77 0.45 10.77
N ALA A 178 9.77 -0.45 10.70
CA ALA A 178 11.09 -0.22 11.26
C ALA A 178 12.10 0.09 10.15
N PRO A 179 12.96 1.13 10.30
CA PRO A 179 13.92 1.59 9.29
C PRO A 179 15.14 0.67 9.20
N ILE A 180 14.94 -0.57 8.77
CA ILE A 180 16.01 -1.56 8.62
C ILE A 180 16.09 -2.11 7.19
N GLY A 181 15.35 -1.55 6.27
CA GLY A 181 15.45 -1.79 4.83
C GLY A 181 16.77 -1.27 4.25
N GLN A 182 17.03 -1.68 3.02
CA GLN A 182 18.25 -1.21 2.32
C GLN A 182 18.11 0.25 1.93
N TYR A 183 19.01 1.08 2.40
CA TYR A 183 19.04 2.50 2.18
C TYR A 183 20.46 2.96 1.86
N ASP A 184 20.58 3.85 0.87
CA ASP A 184 21.81 4.50 0.44
C ASP A 184 21.50 6.01 0.35
N ASP A 185 22.14 6.79 1.18
CA ASP A 185 21.88 8.22 1.36
C ASP A 185 22.32 9.09 0.18
N ASP A 186 23.12 8.55 -0.74
CA ASP A 186 23.51 9.20 -2.00
C ASP A 186 22.52 8.92 -3.15
N ARG A 187 21.43 8.18 -2.89
CA ARG A 187 20.45 7.79 -3.92
C ARG A 187 19.10 8.47 -3.75
N LEU A 188 18.48 8.78 -4.89
CA LEU A 188 17.11 9.29 -4.96
C LEU A 188 16.09 8.20 -4.60
N ILE A 189 16.31 6.97 -5.09
CA ILE A 189 15.42 5.84 -4.85
C ILE A 189 16.10 4.80 -3.99
N ASN A 190 15.34 4.29 -3.03
CA ASN A 190 15.77 3.29 -2.07
C ASN A 190 14.65 2.28 -1.82
N MET A 191 14.99 1.08 -1.35
CA MET A 191 14.01 0.09 -0.91
C MET A 191 13.53 0.34 0.52
N GLY A 192 14.39 0.86 1.40
CA GLY A 192 14.06 1.34 2.74
C GLY A 192 13.88 2.86 2.78
N GLN A 193 13.19 3.37 3.81
CA GLN A 193 12.94 4.81 3.97
C GLN A 193 13.89 5.52 4.94
N ASN A 194 14.72 4.76 5.68
CA ASN A 194 15.62 5.29 6.71
C ASN A 194 14.90 6.12 7.79
N ARG A 195 13.65 5.82 8.06
CA ARG A 195 12.81 6.47 9.09
C ARG A 195 11.71 5.54 9.57
N PHE A 196 11.21 5.77 10.78
CA PHE A 196 9.98 5.13 11.21
C PHE A 196 8.78 5.74 10.46
N PHE A 197 7.81 4.91 10.17
CA PHE A 197 6.50 5.38 9.71
C PHE A 197 5.41 4.43 10.22
N GLY A 198 4.18 4.92 10.23
CA GLY A 198 3.06 4.13 10.70
C GLY A 198 1.76 4.52 10.01
N ARG A 199 0.76 3.66 10.15
CA ARG A 199 -0.58 3.86 9.61
C ARG A 199 -1.62 3.56 10.67
N PHE A 200 -2.61 4.44 10.77
CA PHE A 200 -3.85 4.19 11.51
C PHE A 200 -4.97 4.05 10.50
N ALA A 201 -5.74 2.97 10.58
CA ALA A 201 -6.87 2.72 9.69
C ALA A 201 -8.12 2.31 10.47
N LEU A 202 -9.28 2.61 9.90
CA LEU A 202 -10.59 2.23 10.43
C LEU A 202 -11.39 1.45 9.38
N PRO A 203 -11.09 0.16 9.16
CA PRO A 203 -11.82 -0.67 8.23
C PRO A 203 -13.27 -0.86 8.63
N MET A 204 -14.18 -0.49 7.74
CA MET A 204 -15.62 -0.64 7.88
C MET A 204 -16.14 -1.54 6.77
N LYS A 205 -17.00 -2.50 7.11
CA LYS A 205 -17.55 -3.46 6.16
C LYS A 205 -19.05 -3.60 6.37
N TYR A 206 -19.78 -3.59 5.28
CA TYR A 206 -21.19 -3.90 5.25
C TYR A 206 -21.43 -5.12 4.37
N HIS A 207 -21.91 -6.20 4.97
CA HIS A 207 -22.27 -7.41 4.24
C HIS A 207 -23.75 -7.37 3.87
N PHE A 208 -24.06 -7.78 2.65
CA PHE A 208 -25.42 -7.87 2.15
C PHE A 208 -25.61 -9.16 1.34
N GLY A 209 -26.85 -9.60 1.24
CA GLY A 209 -27.15 -10.93 0.69
C GLY A 209 -26.92 -12.04 1.72
N ALA A 210 -26.90 -13.28 1.25
CA ALA A 210 -26.66 -14.43 2.13
C ALA A 210 -25.19 -14.55 2.49
N PHE A 211 -24.88 -14.74 3.78
CA PHE A 211 -23.51 -15.01 4.22
C PHE A 211 -23.16 -16.49 4.04
N ALA A 212 -23.08 -16.90 2.78
CA ALA A 212 -22.77 -18.27 2.37
C ALA A 212 -21.82 -18.25 1.17
N PRO A 213 -20.87 -19.21 1.08
CA PRO A 213 -19.93 -19.29 -0.04
C PRO A 213 -20.65 -19.33 -1.38
N GLY A 214 -20.27 -18.42 -2.29
CA GLY A 214 -20.87 -18.24 -3.61
C GLY A 214 -22.06 -17.29 -3.67
N GLN A 215 -22.39 -16.61 -2.55
CA GLN A 215 -23.50 -15.63 -2.47
C GLN A 215 -23.13 -14.38 -1.65
N MET A 216 -21.92 -14.33 -1.09
CA MET A 216 -21.49 -13.22 -0.26
C MET A 216 -21.23 -11.97 -1.10
N SER A 217 -21.68 -10.84 -0.59
CA SER A 217 -21.38 -9.52 -1.13
C SER A 217 -21.03 -8.57 0.01
N SER A 218 -20.11 -7.64 -0.24
CA SER A 218 -19.77 -6.61 0.74
C SER A 218 -19.47 -5.28 0.06
N ILE A 219 -19.67 -4.21 0.82
CA ILE A 219 -19.07 -2.90 0.58
C ILE A 219 -18.09 -2.69 1.73
N GLU A 220 -16.86 -2.37 1.39
CA GLU A 220 -15.78 -2.17 2.34
C GLU A 220 -15.23 -0.77 2.15
N LEU A 221 -14.95 -0.06 3.24
CA LEU A 221 -14.40 1.28 3.25
C LEU A 221 -13.34 1.38 4.34
N THR A 222 -12.14 1.79 3.99
CA THR A 222 -11.00 1.89 4.91
C THR A 222 -10.36 3.28 4.84
N PRO A 223 -10.88 4.26 5.59
CA PRO A 223 -10.15 5.50 5.81
C PRO A 223 -8.90 5.23 6.64
N SER A 224 -7.81 5.88 6.31
CA SER A 224 -6.55 5.76 7.03
C SER A 224 -5.70 7.02 6.93
N VAL A 225 -4.76 7.15 7.87
CA VAL A 225 -3.73 8.19 7.87
C VAL A 225 -2.36 7.54 8.07
N TRP A 226 -1.42 7.94 7.24
CA TRP A 226 -0.02 7.58 7.33
C TRP A 226 0.75 8.72 7.97
N LEU A 227 1.62 8.39 8.89
CA LEU A 227 2.50 9.31 9.59
C LEU A 227 3.93 8.87 9.39
N PHE A 228 4.81 9.83 9.15
CA PHE A 228 6.21 9.60 8.84
C PHE A 228 7.07 10.35 9.84
N ASP A 229 8.11 9.69 10.32
CA ASP A 229 9.21 10.37 11.00
C ASP A 229 10.10 11.07 9.96
N GLN A 230 11.02 11.90 10.40
CA GLN A 230 11.98 12.52 9.50
C GLN A 230 13.05 11.51 9.04
N ASN A 231 13.54 11.69 7.82
CA ASN A 231 14.76 11.06 7.35
C ASN A 231 15.88 12.09 7.41
N ASP A 232 16.83 11.88 8.34
CA ASP A 232 17.92 12.83 8.61
C ASP A 232 19.01 12.84 7.55
N ASN A 233 19.00 11.89 6.62
CA ASN A 233 20.07 11.74 5.63
C ASN A 233 19.53 11.32 4.24
N PHE A 234 18.72 12.16 3.64
CA PHE A 234 18.25 12.02 2.26
C PHE A 234 19.11 12.92 1.34
N LEU A 235 20.01 12.33 0.57
CA LEU A 235 21.01 13.06 -0.24
C LEU A 235 21.83 14.05 0.60
N GLY A 236 22.19 13.64 1.84
CA GLY A 236 22.88 14.49 2.79
C GLY A 236 22.03 15.61 3.42
N ARG A 237 20.70 15.51 3.34
CA ARG A 237 19.74 16.50 3.82
C ARG A 237 18.65 15.85 4.67
N LYS A 238 17.92 16.68 5.37
CA LYS A 238 16.76 16.28 6.16
C LYS A 238 15.50 16.29 5.28
N LEU A 239 14.79 15.17 5.21
CA LEU A 239 13.50 15.04 4.53
C LEU A 239 12.38 14.81 5.54
N GLU A 240 11.35 15.63 5.47
CA GLU A 240 10.11 15.51 6.23
C GLU A 240 8.92 15.38 5.25
N ASN A 241 7.87 14.71 5.67
CA ASN A 241 6.64 14.62 4.90
C ASN A 241 5.43 14.84 5.80
N ASP A 242 4.47 15.58 5.28
CA ASP A 242 3.16 15.71 5.89
C ASP A 242 2.41 14.37 5.93
N PRO A 243 1.40 14.23 6.79
CA PRO A 243 0.55 13.06 6.81
C PRO A 243 -0.08 12.77 5.45
N LEU A 244 -0.14 11.48 5.06
CA LEU A 244 -0.88 11.02 3.89
C LEU A 244 -2.24 10.48 4.32
N TRP A 245 -3.30 11.07 3.83
CA TRP A 245 -4.66 10.57 3.97
C TRP A 245 -4.97 9.58 2.85
N GLN A 246 -5.57 8.46 3.20
CA GLN A 246 -5.93 7.42 2.26
C GLN A 246 -7.35 6.93 2.53
N LEU A 247 -8.12 6.75 1.47
CA LEU A 247 -9.41 6.11 1.49
C LEU A 247 -9.43 4.96 0.50
N GLU A 248 -9.61 3.75 1.01
CA GLU A 248 -9.83 2.56 0.19
C GLU A 248 -11.30 2.20 0.19
N GLY A 249 -11.80 1.74 -0.96
CA GLY A 249 -13.17 1.27 -1.12
C GLY A 249 -13.21 0.01 -1.98
N HIS A 250 -14.00 -0.99 -1.56
CA HIS A 250 -14.19 -2.21 -2.33
C HIS A 250 -15.65 -2.60 -2.36
N VAL A 251 -16.13 -2.98 -3.54
CA VAL A 251 -17.41 -3.68 -3.71
C VAL A 251 -17.10 -5.09 -4.13
N THR A 252 -17.40 -6.07 -3.28
CA THR A 252 -17.04 -7.48 -3.52
C THR A 252 -18.26 -8.34 -3.79
N HIS A 253 -18.11 -9.36 -4.63
CA HIS A 253 -19.16 -10.33 -4.91
C HIS A 253 -18.59 -11.72 -5.18
N ASP A 254 -19.26 -12.74 -4.64
CA ASP A 254 -19.00 -14.14 -4.97
C ASP A 254 -19.86 -14.55 -6.17
N PHE A 255 -19.25 -14.80 -7.32
CA PHE A 255 -19.94 -15.32 -8.52
C PHE A 255 -20.23 -16.81 -8.41
N THR A 256 -19.35 -17.55 -7.74
CA THR A 256 -19.49 -18.97 -7.41
C THR A 256 -18.84 -19.25 -6.06
N ARG A 257 -18.93 -20.50 -5.58
CA ARG A 257 -18.25 -20.93 -4.35
C ARG A 257 -16.72 -20.77 -4.38
N SER A 258 -16.15 -20.79 -5.57
CA SER A 258 -14.69 -20.70 -5.75
C SER A 258 -14.23 -19.45 -6.46
N PHE A 259 -15.11 -18.66 -7.02
CA PHE A 259 -14.75 -17.47 -7.80
C PHE A 259 -15.46 -16.24 -7.28
N SER A 260 -14.69 -15.22 -6.97
CA SER A 260 -15.16 -13.90 -6.53
C SER A 260 -14.36 -12.79 -7.20
N GLY A 261 -14.89 -11.58 -7.12
CA GLY A 261 -14.20 -10.38 -7.60
C GLY A 261 -14.59 -9.16 -6.81
N SER A 262 -13.84 -8.09 -7.03
CA SER A 262 -14.11 -6.77 -6.48
C SER A 262 -13.84 -5.67 -7.49
N LEU A 263 -14.60 -4.58 -7.36
CA LEU A 263 -14.26 -3.28 -7.91
C LEU A 263 -13.61 -2.50 -6.78
N ASP A 264 -12.43 -1.93 -7.06
CA ASP A 264 -11.55 -1.34 -6.06
C ASP A 264 -11.34 0.14 -6.36
N LEU A 265 -11.42 0.99 -5.35
CA LEU A 265 -11.14 2.42 -5.39
C LEU A 265 -10.08 2.75 -4.36
N LEU A 266 -9.10 3.54 -4.74
CA LEU A 266 -8.08 4.07 -3.85
C LEU A 266 -7.98 5.58 -4.10
N TYR A 267 -8.15 6.37 -3.04
CA TYR A 267 -7.90 7.82 -3.06
C TYR A 267 -6.86 8.18 -2.02
N ARG A 268 -5.92 9.03 -2.41
CA ARG A 268 -4.85 9.54 -1.54
C ARG A 268 -4.71 11.03 -1.69
N ARG A 269 -4.43 11.69 -0.55
CA ARG A 269 -4.14 13.12 -0.51
C ARG A 269 -3.21 13.45 0.65
N GLY A 270 -2.28 14.40 0.44
CA GLY A 270 -1.32 14.84 1.42
C GLY A 270 0.11 14.53 1.01
N PHE A 271 0.97 14.20 1.96
CA PHE A 271 2.36 13.82 1.72
C PHE A 271 3.21 14.97 1.13
N GLN A 272 2.86 16.23 1.45
CA GLN A 272 3.72 17.37 1.11
C GLN A 272 5.11 17.13 1.67
N SER A 273 6.12 17.35 0.87
CA SER A 273 7.51 17.14 1.24
C SER A 273 8.21 18.42 1.60
N GLU A 274 9.10 18.33 2.58
CA GLU A 274 9.95 19.43 3.04
C GLU A 274 11.40 18.94 3.13
N ILE A 275 12.33 19.68 2.54
CA ILE A 275 13.76 19.39 2.62
C ILE A 275 14.46 20.58 3.27
N ASP A 276 15.16 20.33 4.41
CA ASP A 276 15.82 21.35 5.23
C ASP A 276 14.89 22.54 5.57
N GLY A 277 13.61 22.31 5.84
CA GLY A 277 12.64 23.34 6.17
C GLY A 277 12.08 24.09 4.96
N VAL A 278 12.26 23.55 3.76
CA VAL A 278 11.72 24.16 2.51
C VAL A 278 10.77 23.18 1.85
N GLU A 279 9.52 23.58 1.68
CA GLU A 279 8.52 22.79 0.93
C GLU A 279 9.00 22.53 -0.50
N VAL A 280 8.84 21.29 -0.96
CA VAL A 280 9.26 20.83 -2.28
C VAL A 280 8.15 20.01 -2.94
N GLY A 281 7.84 20.34 -4.20
CA GLY A 281 6.74 19.77 -4.93
C GLY A 281 5.37 20.23 -4.42
N ASP A 282 4.34 19.61 -4.93
CA ASP A 282 2.97 19.85 -4.52
C ASP A 282 2.46 18.71 -3.63
N GLU A 283 1.35 18.95 -2.94
CA GLU A 283 0.63 17.92 -2.19
C GLU A 283 0.17 16.82 -3.16
N LEU A 284 0.41 15.56 -2.85
CA LEU A 284 -0.09 14.43 -3.65
C LEU A 284 -1.61 14.40 -3.62
N GLU A 285 -2.25 14.33 -4.79
CA GLU A 285 -3.67 14.01 -4.93
C GLU A 285 -3.87 13.00 -6.06
N VAL A 286 -4.28 11.77 -5.74
CA VAL A 286 -4.44 10.70 -6.72
C VAL A 286 -5.61 9.78 -6.38
N GLY A 287 -6.38 9.42 -7.39
CA GLY A 287 -7.44 8.43 -7.34
C GLY A 287 -7.21 7.32 -8.35
N ASN A 288 -7.25 6.07 -7.88
CA ASN A 288 -7.09 4.87 -8.70
C ASN A 288 -8.38 4.05 -8.71
N LEU A 289 -8.67 3.44 -9.84
CA LEU A 289 -9.73 2.45 -10.00
C LEU A 289 -9.11 1.11 -10.38
N GLY A 290 -9.60 0.05 -9.75
CA GLY A 290 -9.07 -1.28 -9.98
C GLY A 290 -10.14 -2.36 -10.01
N LEU A 291 -9.72 -3.53 -10.41
CA LEU A 291 -10.48 -4.78 -10.41
C LEU A 291 -9.61 -5.88 -9.84
N THR A 292 -10.17 -6.66 -8.91
CA THR A 292 -9.50 -7.86 -8.38
C THR A 292 -10.37 -9.09 -8.62
N LEU A 293 -9.76 -10.15 -9.11
CA LEU A 293 -10.36 -11.46 -9.26
C LEU A 293 -9.70 -12.44 -8.30
N SER A 294 -10.49 -13.29 -7.66
CA SER A 294 -10.01 -14.27 -6.68
C SER A 294 -10.57 -15.66 -6.99
N TYR A 295 -9.71 -16.66 -6.99
CA TYR A 295 -10.07 -18.05 -7.22
C TYR A 295 -9.60 -18.94 -6.06
N GLN A 296 -10.55 -19.59 -5.40
CA GLN A 296 -10.30 -20.58 -4.34
C GLN A 296 -9.92 -21.91 -4.96
N VAL A 297 -8.63 -22.26 -4.94
CA VAL A 297 -8.07 -23.48 -5.52
C VAL A 297 -8.38 -24.70 -4.63
N THR A 298 -8.24 -24.51 -3.33
CA THR A 298 -8.59 -25.51 -2.30
C THR A 298 -9.22 -24.81 -1.10
N ASP A 299 -9.69 -25.55 -0.11
CA ASP A 299 -10.24 -24.96 1.14
C ASP A 299 -9.24 -24.02 1.85
N ASN A 300 -7.96 -24.14 1.56
CA ASN A 300 -6.88 -23.42 2.23
C ASN A 300 -6.12 -22.47 1.33
N LEU A 301 -6.23 -22.58 0.01
CA LEU A 301 -5.43 -21.83 -0.95
C LEU A 301 -6.31 -21.01 -1.88
N ALA A 302 -6.09 -19.72 -1.92
CA ALA A 302 -6.66 -18.80 -2.90
C ALA A 302 -5.56 -18.14 -3.75
N LEU A 303 -5.89 -17.90 -5.02
CA LEU A 303 -5.12 -17.09 -5.95
C LEU A 303 -5.90 -15.82 -6.23
N ARG A 304 -5.20 -14.70 -6.30
CA ARG A 304 -5.79 -13.40 -6.65
C ARG A 304 -4.97 -12.74 -7.75
N ALA A 305 -5.66 -12.06 -8.65
CA ALA A 305 -5.06 -11.20 -9.67
C ALA A 305 -5.82 -9.88 -9.67
N GLY A 306 -5.08 -8.78 -9.66
CA GLY A 306 -5.63 -7.43 -9.66
C GLY A 306 -4.92 -6.53 -10.65
N TYR A 307 -5.67 -5.56 -11.14
CA TYR A 307 -5.15 -4.45 -11.94
C TYR A 307 -5.80 -3.16 -11.46
N SER A 308 -5.03 -2.11 -11.31
CA SER A 308 -5.52 -0.77 -11.04
C SER A 308 -4.75 0.28 -11.83
N SER A 309 -5.39 1.39 -12.14
CA SER A 309 -4.76 2.54 -12.80
C SER A 309 -5.40 3.83 -12.33
N ASN A 310 -4.76 4.95 -12.66
CA ASN A 310 -5.31 6.27 -12.36
C ASN A 310 -6.69 6.44 -12.96
N LEU A 311 -7.59 7.02 -12.16
CA LEU A 311 -8.89 7.51 -12.57
C LEU A 311 -8.88 9.04 -12.67
N PHE A 312 -8.20 9.68 -11.73
CA PHE A 312 -7.94 11.12 -11.68
C PHE A 312 -6.74 11.36 -10.74
N GLY A 313 -6.16 12.53 -10.79
CA GLY A 313 -5.04 12.91 -9.92
C GLY A 313 -4.27 14.08 -10.46
N ASP A 314 -3.11 14.32 -9.87
CA ASP A 314 -2.20 15.38 -10.28
C ASP A 314 -1.92 15.30 -11.78
N ASP A 315 -2.10 16.41 -12.46
CA ASP A 315 -1.94 16.51 -13.90
C ASP A 315 -0.55 16.03 -14.30
N GLY A 316 -0.51 14.99 -15.15
CA GLY A 316 0.72 14.45 -15.68
C GLY A 316 1.31 13.23 -14.97
N LEU A 317 0.67 12.66 -13.94
CA LEU A 317 1.10 11.42 -13.31
C LEU A 317 0.17 10.26 -13.66
N ASP A 318 0.59 9.39 -14.56
CA ASP A 318 -0.09 8.13 -14.86
C ASP A 318 0.57 6.99 -14.10
N ASN A 319 -0.21 6.19 -13.39
CA ASN A 319 0.27 4.98 -12.76
C ASN A 319 -0.61 3.77 -13.05
N SER A 320 -0.01 2.62 -13.11
CA SER A 320 -0.72 1.34 -13.15
C SER A 320 -0.04 0.29 -12.29
N VAL A 321 -0.85 -0.60 -11.73
CA VAL A 321 -0.38 -1.68 -10.85
C VAL A 321 -1.01 -2.99 -11.28
N VAL A 322 -0.18 -3.99 -11.54
CA VAL A 322 -0.60 -5.40 -11.67
C VAL A 322 -0.21 -6.12 -10.39
N ARG A 323 -1.16 -6.85 -9.82
CA ARG A 323 -0.97 -7.65 -8.60
C ARG A 323 -1.28 -9.12 -8.87
N LEU A 324 -0.38 -10.00 -8.44
CA LEU A 324 -0.62 -11.44 -8.35
C LEU A 324 -0.37 -11.89 -6.91
N GLN A 325 -1.32 -12.59 -6.30
CA GLN A 325 -1.24 -12.94 -4.89
C GLN A 325 -1.64 -14.41 -4.67
N PHE A 326 -0.89 -15.07 -3.79
CA PHE A 326 -1.20 -16.36 -3.19
C PHE A 326 -1.56 -16.15 -1.73
N VAL A 327 -2.65 -16.75 -1.28
CA VAL A 327 -3.08 -16.70 0.12
C VAL A 327 -3.32 -18.12 0.60
N TYR A 328 -2.58 -18.54 1.62
CA TYR A 328 -2.73 -19.84 2.23
C TYR A 328 -3.05 -19.72 3.72
N GLY A 329 -4.21 -20.21 4.11
CA GLY A 329 -4.66 -20.21 5.50
C GLY A 329 -4.78 -21.63 6.06
N TRP A 330 -4.40 -21.82 7.32
CA TRP A 330 -4.59 -23.09 8.01
C TRP A 330 -4.97 -22.88 9.48
N HIS A 331 -5.62 -23.90 10.02
CA HIS A 331 -5.98 -23.95 11.42
C HIS A 331 -5.71 -25.35 11.98
N ARG A 332 -5.04 -25.43 13.12
CA ARG A 332 -4.56 -26.68 13.71
C ARG A 332 -5.66 -27.74 13.94
N LEU A 333 -6.85 -27.30 14.35
CA LEU A 333 -7.99 -28.20 14.55
C LEU A 333 -8.46 -28.80 13.22
N SER A 334 -8.54 -28.01 12.15
CA SER A 334 -8.95 -28.50 10.83
C SER A 334 -7.97 -29.55 10.29
N GLU A 335 -6.67 -29.35 10.52
CA GLU A 335 -5.64 -30.34 10.17
C GLU A 335 -5.79 -31.63 10.96
N ASN A 336 -6.04 -31.55 12.26
CA ASN A 336 -6.25 -32.73 13.10
C ASN A 336 -7.52 -33.48 12.69
N MET A 337 -8.60 -32.79 12.35
CA MET A 337 -9.80 -33.41 11.81
C MET A 337 -9.59 -34.11 10.45
N LYS A 338 -8.79 -33.50 9.57
CA LYS A 338 -8.40 -34.14 8.29
C LYS A 338 -7.59 -35.42 8.53
N LYS A 339 -6.67 -35.45 9.50
CA LYS A 339 -5.91 -36.65 9.89
C LYS A 339 -6.80 -37.75 10.43
N LEU A 340 -7.81 -37.42 11.25
CA LEU A 340 -8.77 -38.37 11.79
C LEU A 340 -9.67 -38.98 10.69
N ARG A 341 -10.02 -38.23 9.65
CA ARG A 341 -10.82 -38.73 8.51
C ARG A 341 -9.99 -39.54 7.51
N GLY A 342 -8.70 -39.20 7.34
CA GLY A 342 -7.80 -39.92 6.42
C GLY A 342 -7.20 -41.22 7.01
N GLY A 343 -7.44 -41.49 8.27
CA GLY A 343 -7.03 -42.75 8.96
C GLY A 343 -8.10 -43.80 8.98
N GLN A 344 -9.19 -43.62 8.25
CA GLN A 344 -10.21 -44.62 7.93
C GLN A 344 -10.10 -45.01 6.44
#